data_0521ab32f3ee589e734d5eec5e30c904
#
_entry.id   0521ab32f3ee589e734d5eec5e30c904
#
_cell.length_a   1.000
_cell.length_b   1.000
_cell.length_c   1.000
_cell.angle_alpha   90.00
_cell.angle_beta   90.00
_cell.angle_gamma   90.00
#
_symmetry.space_group_name_H-M   'P 1'
#
loop_
_entity.id
_entity.type
_entity.pdbx_description
1 polymer ?
#
loop_
_entity_poly.entity_id
_entity_poly.type
_entity_poly.pdbx_seq_one_letter_code
_entity_poly.pdbx_strand_id
1 'polypeptide(L)'
;TLFMPFTGENSFESLKNRKLVEDFFEKNLPDTIDVIPKLAEDFFKNPTSTLVTMKCFPWTYKDKVALIGDASHAIVPFYGQGMNAGFEDISVLYEMIEKYGDDWKSIFSEYQKSRKPNADAIAELSYRNFLEMSSKTADENFLLQKKIEKLFSDKHPEKWIPLYSRVTFSDRPYTEALAIG
;
A
#
# COMPACT_ATOMS: atom_id res chain seq x y z
N THR A 1 -12.59 1.75 -7.66
CA THR A 1 -12.16 0.39 -7.24
C THR A 1 -12.89 0.04 -5.95
N LEU A 2 -13.48 -1.16 -5.88
CA LEU A 2 -14.16 -1.68 -4.70
C LEU A 2 -13.27 -2.72 -4.00
N PHE A 3 -13.02 -2.51 -2.71
CA PHE A 3 -12.37 -3.49 -1.84
C PHE A 3 -13.39 -4.06 -0.87
N MET A 4 -13.58 -5.36 -0.87
CA MET A 4 -14.50 -6.05 0.04
C MET A 4 -14.04 -7.50 0.25
N PRO A 5 -14.50 -8.17 1.34
CA PRO A 5 -14.19 -9.57 1.58
C PRO A 5 -14.67 -10.48 0.45
N PHE A 6 -14.03 -11.61 0.25
CA PHE A 6 -14.53 -12.64 -0.66
C PHE A 6 -15.75 -13.39 -0.07
N THR A 7 -15.74 -13.65 1.22
CA THR A 7 -16.73 -14.44 1.94
C THR A 7 -17.41 -13.65 3.05
N GLY A 8 -18.60 -14.05 3.47
CA GLY A 8 -19.38 -13.42 4.54
C GLY A 8 -20.61 -12.67 4.04
N GLU A 9 -21.25 -11.92 4.91
CA GLU A 9 -22.53 -11.25 4.63
C GLU A 9 -22.40 -10.18 3.55
N ASN A 10 -21.41 -9.28 3.68
CA ASN A 10 -21.11 -8.24 2.70
C ASN A 10 -19.82 -8.59 1.95
N SER A 11 -19.94 -9.46 0.95
CA SER A 11 -18.80 -10.04 0.25
C SER A 11 -19.08 -10.23 -1.24
N PHE A 12 -18.02 -10.48 -2.03
CA PHE A 12 -18.20 -10.84 -3.44
C PHE A 12 -19.07 -12.09 -3.62
N GLU A 13 -18.95 -13.09 -2.74
CA GLU A 13 -19.75 -14.31 -2.81
C GLU A 13 -21.21 -14.09 -2.45
N SER A 14 -21.56 -13.08 -1.66
CA SER A 14 -22.93 -12.77 -1.31
C SER A 14 -23.70 -12.09 -2.43
N LEU A 15 -23.02 -11.36 -3.32
CA LEU A 15 -23.60 -10.55 -4.39
C LEU A 15 -23.73 -11.36 -5.71
N LYS A 16 -24.59 -12.37 -5.71
CA LYS A 16 -24.69 -13.38 -6.78
C LYS A 16 -25.50 -12.99 -8.00
N ASN A 17 -26.28 -11.94 -7.93
CA ASN A 17 -27.15 -11.49 -9.04
C ASN A 17 -27.29 -9.96 -9.06
N ARG A 18 -27.82 -9.46 -10.18
CA ARG A 18 -27.99 -8.03 -10.44
C ARG A 18 -28.73 -7.30 -9.30
N LYS A 19 -29.82 -7.87 -8.83
CA LYS A 19 -30.64 -7.26 -7.78
C LYS A 19 -29.86 -7.10 -6.48
N LEU A 20 -29.15 -8.14 -6.05
CA LEU A 20 -28.34 -8.08 -4.82
C LEU A 20 -27.21 -7.04 -4.91
N VAL A 21 -26.62 -6.87 -6.08
CA VAL A 21 -25.64 -5.80 -6.32
C VAL A 21 -26.28 -4.44 -6.22
N GLU A 22 -27.40 -4.22 -6.92
CA GLU A 22 -28.14 -2.94 -6.89
C GLU A 22 -28.59 -2.59 -5.46
N ASP A 23 -29.21 -3.54 -4.73
CA ASP A 23 -29.67 -3.37 -3.34
C ASP A 23 -28.48 -3.06 -2.39
N PHE A 24 -27.32 -3.70 -2.60
CA PHE A 24 -26.12 -3.45 -1.80
C PHE A 24 -25.58 -2.04 -2.00
N PHE A 25 -25.46 -1.59 -3.25
CA PHE A 25 -24.96 -0.26 -3.55
C PHE A 25 -25.95 0.84 -3.14
N GLU A 26 -27.26 0.65 -3.34
CA GLU A 26 -28.29 1.58 -2.90
C GLU A 26 -28.25 1.77 -1.39
N LYS A 27 -28.04 0.69 -0.63
CA LYS A 27 -27.96 0.74 0.83
C LYS A 27 -26.66 1.35 1.35
N ASN A 28 -25.52 0.99 0.76
CA ASN A 28 -24.21 1.30 1.35
C ASN A 28 -23.46 2.44 0.66
N LEU A 29 -23.75 2.67 -0.63
CA LEU A 29 -23.08 3.65 -1.48
C LEU A 29 -24.07 4.32 -2.43
N PRO A 30 -25.15 4.95 -1.93
CA PRO A 30 -26.25 5.45 -2.76
C PRO A 30 -25.79 6.44 -3.83
N ASP A 31 -24.80 7.27 -3.55
CA ASP A 31 -24.26 8.27 -4.48
C ASP A 31 -23.65 7.66 -5.75
N THR A 32 -23.38 6.34 -5.75
CA THR A 32 -22.80 5.66 -6.93
C THR A 32 -23.84 5.31 -7.99
N ILE A 33 -25.10 5.19 -7.62
CA ILE A 33 -26.20 4.74 -8.52
C ILE A 33 -26.36 5.68 -9.72
N ASP A 34 -26.37 6.98 -9.46
CA ASP A 34 -26.54 8.00 -10.52
C ASP A 34 -25.27 8.21 -11.36
N VAL A 35 -24.09 7.87 -10.78
CA VAL A 35 -22.79 8.14 -11.43
C VAL A 35 -22.31 6.95 -12.26
N ILE A 36 -22.76 5.72 -11.95
CA ILE A 36 -22.34 4.49 -12.64
C ILE A 36 -23.56 3.79 -13.28
N PRO A 37 -23.98 4.21 -14.49
CA PRO A 37 -25.22 3.72 -15.13
C PRO A 37 -25.27 2.21 -15.37
N LYS A 38 -24.09 1.56 -15.48
CA LYS A 38 -23.96 0.12 -15.74
C LYS A 38 -23.34 -0.64 -14.57
N LEU A 39 -23.56 -0.17 -13.36
CA LEU A 39 -22.92 -0.66 -12.13
C LEU A 39 -22.98 -2.19 -12.01
N ALA A 40 -24.16 -2.79 -12.09
CA ALA A 40 -24.32 -4.23 -11.94
C ALA A 40 -23.72 -5.03 -13.11
N GLU A 41 -23.79 -4.49 -14.34
CA GLU A 41 -23.12 -5.09 -15.50
C GLU A 41 -21.62 -5.08 -15.34
N ASP A 42 -21.05 -3.95 -14.95
CA ASP A 42 -19.60 -3.79 -14.72
C ASP A 42 -19.12 -4.61 -13.55
N PHE A 43 -19.92 -4.76 -12.50
CA PHE A 43 -19.60 -5.62 -11.34
C PHE A 43 -19.34 -7.06 -11.77
N PHE A 44 -20.18 -7.64 -12.63
CA PHE A 44 -20.01 -9.03 -13.08
C PHE A 44 -19.05 -9.18 -14.25
N LYS A 45 -18.84 -8.15 -15.04
CA LYS A 45 -17.91 -8.17 -16.17
C LYS A 45 -16.46 -8.06 -15.74
N ASN A 46 -16.18 -7.27 -14.72
CA ASN A 46 -14.83 -7.05 -14.23
C ASN A 46 -14.37 -8.20 -13.33
N PRO A 47 -13.16 -8.72 -13.53
CA PRO A 47 -12.65 -9.79 -12.69
C PRO A 47 -12.38 -9.31 -11.26
N THR A 48 -12.77 -10.13 -10.29
CA THR A 48 -12.32 -9.98 -8.90
C THR A 48 -10.89 -10.52 -8.76
N SER A 49 -10.05 -9.79 -8.04
CA SER A 49 -8.67 -10.17 -7.80
C SER A 49 -8.33 -10.09 -6.32
N THR A 50 -7.43 -10.96 -5.87
CA THR A 50 -6.91 -10.94 -4.50
C THR A 50 -5.79 -9.93 -4.40
N LEU A 51 -5.75 -9.18 -3.30
CA LEU A 51 -4.60 -8.37 -2.94
C LEU A 51 -3.58 -9.24 -2.19
N VAL A 52 -2.33 -9.19 -2.64
CA VAL A 52 -1.25 -10.01 -2.09
C VAL A 52 -0.08 -9.11 -1.72
N THR A 53 0.45 -9.31 -0.52
CA THR A 53 1.77 -8.81 -0.15
C THR A 53 2.78 -9.94 -0.29
N MET A 54 3.86 -9.69 -1.02
CA MET A 54 4.95 -10.65 -1.18
C MET A 54 6.21 -10.16 -0.48
N LYS A 55 6.81 -11.04 0.32
CA LYS A 55 8.12 -10.82 0.94
C LYS A 55 9.01 -11.99 0.57
N CYS A 56 10.10 -11.73 -0.10
CA CYS A 56 11.08 -12.76 -0.47
C CYS A 56 12.51 -12.38 -0.05
N PHE A 57 13.38 -13.35 0.01
CA PHE A 57 14.80 -13.20 0.29
C PHE A 57 15.51 -14.51 -0.11
N PRO A 58 16.71 -14.45 -0.68
CA PRO A 58 17.43 -13.26 -1.13
C PRO A 58 16.84 -12.65 -2.41
N TRP A 59 17.13 -11.36 -2.65
CA TRP A 59 16.73 -10.67 -3.88
C TRP A 59 17.73 -10.83 -5.01
N THR A 60 18.90 -11.30 -4.66
CA THR A 60 20.01 -11.41 -5.61
C THR A 60 20.56 -12.83 -5.67
N TYR A 61 21.02 -13.22 -6.85
CA TYR A 61 21.71 -14.49 -7.05
C TYR A 61 23.05 -14.27 -7.69
N LYS A 62 24.11 -14.46 -6.88
CA LYS A 62 25.51 -14.20 -7.26
C LYS A 62 25.64 -12.75 -7.76
N ASP A 63 26.40 -12.58 -8.84
CA ASP A 63 26.61 -11.36 -9.61
C ASP A 63 25.80 -11.35 -10.93
N LYS A 64 24.71 -12.13 -11.01
CA LYS A 64 23.99 -12.44 -12.27
C LYS A 64 22.56 -11.96 -12.32
N VAL A 65 21.83 -11.99 -11.19
CA VAL A 65 20.41 -11.67 -11.13
C VAL A 65 20.12 -10.83 -9.91
N ALA A 66 19.27 -9.81 -10.09
CA ALA A 66 18.64 -9.06 -9.01
C ALA A 66 17.13 -8.90 -9.29
N LEU A 67 16.32 -8.97 -8.25
CA LEU A 67 14.89 -8.66 -8.28
C LEU A 67 14.69 -7.18 -7.94
N ILE A 68 13.73 -6.53 -8.62
CA ILE A 68 13.42 -5.11 -8.45
C ILE A 68 11.89 -4.94 -8.44
N GLY A 69 11.39 -3.99 -7.66
CA GLY A 69 9.97 -3.65 -7.61
C GLY A 69 9.10 -4.81 -7.15
N ASP A 70 7.93 -4.98 -7.76
CA ASP A 70 6.95 -6.01 -7.38
C ASP A 70 7.50 -7.44 -7.43
N ALA A 71 8.54 -7.69 -8.25
CA ALA A 71 9.22 -8.99 -8.27
C ALA A 71 9.93 -9.32 -6.95
N SER A 72 10.31 -8.32 -6.17
CA SER A 72 10.99 -8.46 -4.88
C SER A 72 10.09 -8.15 -3.69
N HIS A 73 9.12 -7.24 -3.82
CA HIS A 73 8.31 -6.73 -2.72
C HIS A 73 6.94 -6.18 -3.17
N ALA A 74 6.11 -7.00 -3.78
CA ALA A 74 4.73 -6.60 -4.07
C ALA A 74 3.99 -6.28 -2.75
N ILE A 75 3.34 -5.12 -2.69
CA ILE A 75 2.63 -4.63 -1.51
C ILE A 75 1.17 -4.27 -1.81
N VAL A 76 0.32 -4.38 -0.81
CA VAL A 76 -1.07 -3.94 -0.92
C VAL A 76 -1.17 -2.41 -1.09
N PRO A 77 -2.16 -1.87 -1.84
CA PRO A 77 -2.16 -0.50 -2.35
C PRO A 77 -2.62 0.57 -1.35
N PHE A 78 -2.72 0.27 -0.06
CA PHE A 78 -3.35 1.15 0.92
C PHE A 78 -2.57 2.42 1.29
N TYR A 79 -1.28 2.49 0.96
CA TYR A 79 -0.51 3.74 0.96
C TYR A 79 -0.22 4.26 -0.46
N GLY A 80 -0.47 3.48 -1.50
CA GLY A 80 -0.14 3.84 -2.88
C GLY A 80 1.37 3.91 -3.17
N GLN A 81 2.21 3.23 -2.38
CA GLN A 81 3.67 3.37 -2.43
C GLN A 81 4.41 2.29 -3.23
N GLY A 82 3.70 1.31 -3.81
CA GLY A 82 4.35 0.23 -4.57
C GLY A 82 5.22 0.74 -5.73
N MET A 83 4.69 1.63 -6.55
CA MET A 83 5.41 2.25 -7.67
C MET A 83 6.58 3.11 -7.18
N ASN A 84 6.38 3.92 -6.14
CA ASN A 84 7.42 4.77 -5.57
C ASN A 84 8.58 3.93 -5.01
N ALA A 85 8.27 2.86 -4.27
CA ALA A 85 9.27 1.93 -3.76
C ALA A 85 10.06 1.26 -4.90
N GLY A 86 9.40 0.90 -6.01
CA GLY A 86 10.06 0.34 -7.19
C GLY A 86 10.98 1.34 -7.89
N PHE A 87 10.58 2.61 -8.00
CA PHE A 87 11.47 3.66 -8.54
C PHE A 87 12.65 3.96 -7.62
N GLU A 88 12.44 3.91 -6.31
CA GLU A 88 13.52 4.05 -5.34
C GLU A 88 14.53 2.89 -5.44
N ASP A 89 14.07 1.66 -5.72
CA ASP A 89 14.97 0.54 -6.01
C ASP A 89 15.91 0.84 -7.18
N ILE A 90 15.36 1.41 -8.27
CA ILE A 90 16.15 1.76 -9.45
C ILE A 90 17.16 2.86 -9.12
N SER A 91 16.75 3.87 -8.36
CA SER A 91 17.62 4.97 -7.95
C SER A 91 18.80 4.46 -7.11
N VAL A 92 18.51 3.64 -6.10
CA VAL A 92 19.54 3.05 -5.24
C VAL A 92 20.46 2.09 -6.02
N LEU A 93 19.89 1.29 -6.92
CA LEU A 93 20.72 0.41 -7.77
C LEU A 93 21.65 1.22 -8.68
N TYR A 94 21.16 2.31 -9.25
CA TYR A 94 21.97 3.21 -10.06
C TYR A 94 23.12 3.85 -9.24
N GLU A 95 22.84 4.34 -8.04
CA GLU A 95 23.87 4.85 -7.13
C GLU A 95 24.95 3.79 -6.81
N MET A 96 24.55 2.53 -6.64
CA MET A 96 25.52 1.44 -6.42
C MET A 96 26.37 1.17 -7.66
N ILE A 97 25.79 1.25 -8.88
CA ILE A 97 26.53 1.13 -10.13
C ILE A 97 27.57 2.26 -10.26
N GLU A 98 27.17 3.51 -10.02
CA GLU A 98 28.10 4.66 -10.06
C GLU A 98 29.25 4.49 -9.04
N LYS A 99 28.95 3.93 -7.88
CA LYS A 99 29.92 3.77 -6.80
C LYS A 99 30.90 2.61 -7.02
N TYR A 100 30.43 1.48 -7.53
CA TYR A 100 31.19 0.23 -7.59
C TYR A 100 31.61 -0.19 -9.02
N GLY A 101 31.16 0.53 -10.07
CA GLY A 101 31.50 0.25 -11.45
C GLY A 101 31.05 -1.14 -11.89
N ASP A 102 32.01 -1.99 -12.29
CA ASP A 102 31.73 -3.34 -12.78
C ASP A 102 31.72 -4.42 -11.69
N ASP A 103 31.83 -4.04 -10.40
CA ASP A 103 31.76 -4.99 -9.28
C ASP A 103 30.30 -5.33 -8.93
N TRP A 104 29.66 -6.11 -9.79
CA TRP A 104 28.27 -6.56 -9.62
C TRP A 104 28.00 -7.29 -8.32
N LYS A 105 29.01 -7.94 -7.74
CA LYS A 105 28.87 -8.61 -6.44
C LYS A 105 28.62 -7.60 -5.33
N SER A 106 29.41 -6.53 -5.27
CA SER A 106 29.25 -5.46 -4.28
C SER A 106 27.95 -4.67 -4.55
N ILE A 107 27.66 -4.35 -5.84
CA ILE A 107 26.43 -3.66 -6.24
C ILE A 107 25.19 -4.37 -5.69
N PHE A 108 25.04 -5.66 -6.00
CA PHE A 108 23.85 -6.43 -5.60
C PHE A 108 23.78 -6.64 -4.09
N SER A 109 24.93 -6.85 -3.43
CA SER A 109 24.97 -6.99 -1.97
C SER A 109 24.49 -5.73 -1.25
N GLU A 110 25.02 -4.56 -1.64
CA GLU A 110 24.66 -3.28 -1.00
C GLU A 110 23.25 -2.81 -1.37
N TYR A 111 22.82 -3.03 -2.62
CA TYR A 111 21.44 -2.80 -3.05
C TYR A 111 20.44 -3.56 -2.16
N GLN A 112 20.59 -4.87 -2.05
CA GLN A 112 19.70 -5.71 -1.25
C GLN A 112 19.72 -5.31 0.23
N LYS A 113 20.90 -5.03 0.78
CA LYS A 113 21.07 -4.62 2.18
C LYS A 113 20.39 -3.28 2.49
N SER A 114 20.45 -2.33 1.55
CA SER A 114 19.82 -1.02 1.69
C SER A 114 18.30 -1.10 1.52
N ARG A 115 17.83 -1.82 0.47
CA ARG A 115 16.42 -1.77 0.07
C ARG A 115 15.50 -2.71 0.84
N LYS A 116 15.99 -3.92 1.19
CA LYS A 116 15.16 -4.94 1.85
C LYS A 116 14.48 -4.46 3.14
N PRO A 117 15.17 -3.77 4.08
CA PRO A 117 14.51 -3.26 5.29
C PRO A 117 13.41 -2.24 4.99
N ASN A 118 13.64 -1.36 4.02
CA ASN A 118 12.65 -0.35 3.61
C ASN A 118 11.42 -0.97 2.93
N ALA A 119 11.63 -1.96 2.07
CA ALA A 119 10.55 -2.70 1.43
C ALA A 119 9.70 -3.48 2.45
N ASP A 120 10.33 -4.11 3.44
CA ASP A 120 9.61 -4.79 4.52
C ASP A 120 8.82 -3.79 5.38
N ALA A 121 9.39 -2.61 5.65
CA ALA A 121 8.74 -1.56 6.42
C ALA A 121 7.50 -1.01 5.71
N ILE A 122 7.58 -0.69 4.40
CA ILE A 122 6.40 -0.19 3.66
C ILE A 122 5.34 -1.29 3.48
N ALA A 123 5.73 -2.55 3.34
CA ALA A 123 4.79 -3.65 3.31
C ALA A 123 4.00 -3.78 4.63
N GLU A 124 4.68 -3.65 5.76
CA GLU A 124 4.06 -3.65 7.09
C GLU A 124 3.15 -2.44 7.30
N LEU A 125 3.62 -1.24 6.97
CA LEU A 125 2.83 -0.01 7.04
C LEU A 125 1.56 -0.11 6.20
N SER A 126 1.66 -0.59 4.96
CA SER A 126 0.52 -0.77 4.07
C SER A 126 -0.51 -1.75 4.62
N TYR A 127 -0.06 -2.83 5.26
CA TYR A 127 -0.94 -3.79 5.91
C TYR A 127 -1.63 -3.19 7.15
N ARG A 128 -0.91 -2.45 7.99
CA ARG A 128 -1.51 -1.75 9.15
C ARG A 128 -2.55 -0.73 8.70
N ASN A 129 -2.27 0.04 7.66
CA ASN A 129 -3.23 0.99 7.10
C ASN A 129 -4.49 0.30 6.56
N PHE A 130 -4.36 -0.88 5.94
CA PHE A 130 -5.52 -1.70 5.57
C PHE A 130 -6.38 -2.04 6.78
N LEU A 131 -5.79 -2.50 7.87
CA LEU A 131 -6.52 -2.81 9.10
C LEU A 131 -7.23 -1.57 9.69
N GLU A 132 -6.57 -0.43 9.69
CA GLU A 132 -7.18 0.84 10.12
C GLU A 132 -8.39 1.22 9.24
N MET A 133 -8.21 1.18 7.93
CA MET A 133 -9.27 1.53 6.98
C MET A 133 -10.45 0.56 7.03
N SER A 134 -10.21 -0.72 7.26
CA SER A 134 -11.25 -1.74 7.25
C SER A 134 -12.06 -1.82 8.55
N SER A 135 -11.50 -1.38 9.70
CA SER A 135 -12.11 -1.60 11.01
C SER A 135 -12.30 -0.36 11.86
N LYS A 136 -11.57 0.74 11.61
CA LYS A 136 -11.56 1.90 12.50
C LYS A 136 -12.18 3.17 11.92
N THR A 137 -12.43 3.23 10.62
CA THR A 137 -12.91 4.45 9.97
C THR A 137 -14.30 4.92 10.39
N ALA A 138 -15.10 4.03 11.02
CA ALA A 138 -16.40 4.35 11.60
C ALA A 138 -16.35 4.52 13.13
N ASP A 139 -15.20 4.36 13.78
CA ASP A 139 -15.06 4.53 15.24
C ASP A 139 -14.88 6.01 15.60
N GLU A 140 -15.76 6.52 16.45
CA GLU A 140 -15.77 7.95 16.84
C GLU A 140 -14.50 8.37 17.58
N ASN A 141 -13.92 7.49 18.41
CA ASN A 141 -12.68 7.78 19.13
C ASN A 141 -11.48 7.84 18.17
N PHE A 142 -11.45 6.94 17.18
CA PHE A 142 -10.43 6.97 16.14
C PHE A 142 -10.52 8.26 15.31
N LEU A 143 -11.72 8.68 14.90
CA LEU A 143 -11.92 9.91 14.16
C LEU A 143 -11.52 11.15 14.99
N LEU A 144 -11.86 11.15 16.29
CA LEU A 144 -11.43 12.21 17.21
C LEU A 144 -9.91 12.26 17.35
N GLN A 145 -9.25 11.10 17.52
CA GLN A 145 -7.80 11.01 17.57
C GLN A 145 -7.18 11.60 16.30
N LYS A 146 -7.63 11.20 15.12
CA LYS A 146 -7.11 11.73 13.83
C LYS A 146 -7.32 13.25 13.70
N LYS A 147 -8.41 13.77 14.20
CA LYS A 147 -8.68 15.23 14.25
C LYS A 147 -7.69 15.94 15.17
N ILE A 148 -7.41 15.39 16.35
CA ILE A 148 -6.42 15.93 17.29
C ILE A 148 -5.02 15.90 16.69
N GLU A 149 -4.60 14.77 16.10
CA GLU A 149 -3.32 14.61 15.43
C GLU A 149 -3.14 15.67 14.33
N LYS A 150 -4.17 15.89 13.50
CA LYS A 150 -4.16 16.92 12.47
C LYS A 150 -4.00 18.32 13.04
N LEU A 151 -4.84 18.69 14.04
CA LEU A 151 -4.76 20.03 14.67
C LEU A 151 -3.41 20.27 15.34
N PHE A 152 -2.81 19.24 15.93
CA PHE A 152 -1.49 19.34 16.53
C PHE A 152 -0.40 19.53 15.45
N SER A 153 -0.47 18.75 14.37
CA SER A 153 0.45 18.87 13.24
C SER A 153 0.37 20.24 12.57
N ASP A 154 -0.86 20.76 12.37
CA ASP A 154 -1.06 22.08 11.76
C ASP A 154 -0.45 23.22 12.62
N LYS A 155 -0.46 23.06 13.95
CA LYS A 155 0.12 24.03 14.88
C LYS A 155 1.63 23.87 15.13
N HIS A 156 2.13 22.65 15.00
CA HIS A 156 3.49 22.26 15.36
C HIS A 156 4.11 21.33 14.30
N PRO A 157 4.17 21.75 13.02
CA PRO A 157 4.66 20.89 11.93
C PRO A 157 6.11 20.44 12.12
N GLU A 158 6.90 21.21 12.88
CA GLU A 158 8.28 20.86 13.22
C GLU A 158 8.41 19.76 14.27
N LYS A 159 7.33 19.50 15.07
CA LYS A 159 7.33 18.49 16.14
C LYS A 159 6.67 17.20 15.75
N TRP A 160 5.64 17.30 14.92
CA TRP A 160 4.81 16.15 14.57
C TRP A 160 4.34 16.22 13.11
N ILE A 161 4.63 15.16 12.39
CA ILE A 161 4.09 14.89 11.05
C ILE A 161 3.28 13.60 11.14
N PRO A 162 1.99 13.61 10.77
CA PRO A 162 1.17 12.40 10.76
C PRO A 162 1.82 11.27 9.95
N LEU A 163 1.67 10.03 10.41
CA LEU A 163 2.30 8.86 9.80
C LEU A 163 1.99 8.77 8.29
N TYR A 164 0.75 8.99 7.91
CA TYR A 164 0.35 8.98 6.50
C TYR A 164 1.14 10.01 5.67
N SER A 165 1.25 11.23 6.17
CA SER A 165 1.99 12.29 5.48
C SER A 165 3.50 11.99 5.41
N ARG A 166 4.04 11.39 6.46
CA ARG A 166 5.46 10.97 6.49
C ARG A 166 5.75 9.89 5.46
N VAL A 167 4.87 8.90 5.32
CA VAL A 167 5.02 7.81 4.33
C VAL A 167 4.82 8.30 2.90
N THR A 168 3.82 9.17 2.68
CA THR A 168 3.36 9.52 1.33
C THR A 168 4.05 10.75 0.74
N PHE A 169 4.45 11.72 1.59
CA PHE A 169 4.92 13.03 1.16
C PHE A 169 6.33 13.38 1.67
N SER A 170 7.12 12.39 2.07
CA SER A 170 8.53 12.59 2.40
C SER A 170 9.42 11.56 1.72
N ASP A 171 10.69 11.90 1.57
CA ASP A 171 11.78 11.06 1.05
C ASP A 171 12.53 10.30 2.17
N ARG A 172 11.98 10.32 3.39
CA ARG A 172 12.59 9.61 4.52
C ARG A 172 12.41 8.10 4.38
N PRO A 173 13.39 7.31 4.86
CA PRO A 173 13.29 5.85 4.84
C PRO A 173 12.00 5.33 5.49
N TYR A 174 11.36 4.36 4.87
CA TYR A 174 10.14 3.75 5.43
C TYR A 174 10.37 3.08 6.78
N THR A 175 11.60 2.63 7.06
CA THR A 175 12.01 2.12 8.38
C THR A 175 11.88 3.16 9.48
N GLU A 176 12.18 4.43 9.22
CA GLU A 176 11.95 5.52 10.18
C GLU A 176 10.46 5.76 10.43
N ALA A 177 9.65 5.74 9.37
CA ALA A 177 8.21 5.89 9.51
C ALA A 177 7.60 4.75 10.34
N LEU A 178 8.03 3.51 10.10
CA LEU A 178 7.58 2.34 10.85
C LEU A 178 7.99 2.38 12.33
N ALA A 179 9.15 2.92 12.64
CA ALA A 179 9.63 3.02 14.03
C ALA A 179 8.88 4.06 14.87
N ILE A 180 8.19 5.02 14.24
CA ILE A 180 7.45 6.09 14.90
C ILE A 180 5.96 5.75 15.04
N GLY A 181 5.39 4.99 14.12
CA GLY A 181 3.97 4.56 14.09
C GLY A 181 3.78 3.15 14.55
#